data_675353d55392b45d5bd9357d5391fb68
#
_entry.id   675353d55392b45d5bd9357d5391fb68
#
_cell.length_a   1.000
_cell.length_b   1.000
_cell.length_c   1.000
_cell.angle_alpha   90.00
_cell.angle_beta   90.00
_cell.angle_gamma   90.00
#
_symmetry.space_group_name_H-M   'P 1'
#
loop_
_entity.id
_entity.type
_entity.pdbx_description
1 polymer ?
#
loop_
_entity_poly.entity_id
_entity_poly.type
_entity_poly.pdbx_seq_one_letter_code
_entity_poly.pdbx_strand_id
1 'polypeptide(L)'
;LDFGYHRLGKQIVFACKNRYTQRIYMFIESWVDKGRTVIKTLEFRKMLRLENNYKKFSDFCRRVLDPAKQELQELADKGFCDCYFDYEKKYDHGQRGGEPDELVFQIYRAKNKMDAQLEQMNEMQRRQFQQMLIQYFDFTQPNAKDMAERITAELYPLAMQKLMDLRQRFNTTYVKDKAAYTFKSLDQMIKEHEVPNTTVEEV
;
A
#
# COMPACT_ATOMS: atom_id res chain seq x y z
N LEU A 1 19.42 11.76 16.67
CA LEU A 1 18.76 11.12 15.53
C LEU A 1 18.20 9.79 16.02
N ASP A 2 16.94 9.80 16.43
CA ASP A 2 16.20 8.60 16.78
C ASP A 2 15.89 7.84 15.49
N PHE A 3 16.67 6.82 15.21
CA PHE A 3 16.30 5.80 14.24
C PHE A 3 15.24 4.92 14.89
N GLY A 4 13.97 5.17 14.57
CA GLY A 4 12.88 4.29 14.96
C GLY A 4 13.21 2.86 14.54
N TYR A 5 13.07 1.92 15.47
CA TYR A 5 13.21 0.48 15.21
C TYR A 5 12.05 0.03 14.30
N HIS A 6 12.26 0.06 12.98
CA HIS A 6 11.38 -0.62 12.06
C HIS A 6 11.68 -2.14 12.11
N ARG A 7 10.64 -2.94 12.21
CA ARG A 7 10.76 -4.40 12.08
C ARG A 7 11.22 -4.71 10.66
N LEU A 8 12.51 -4.77 10.44
CA LEU A 8 13.10 -5.35 9.23
C LEU A 8 12.46 -6.72 9.02
N GLY A 9 11.73 -6.86 7.94
CA GLY A 9 11.19 -8.16 7.57
C GLY A 9 12.35 -9.14 7.49
N LYS A 10 12.39 -10.14 8.38
CA LYS A 10 13.47 -11.15 8.42
C LYS A 10 13.72 -11.76 7.03
N GLN A 11 12.72 -11.75 6.19
CA GLN A 11 12.75 -12.32 4.84
C GLN A 11 13.72 -11.60 3.91
N ILE A 12 13.82 -10.26 3.96
CA ILE A 12 14.69 -9.51 3.05
C ILE A 12 16.16 -9.72 3.35
N VAL A 13 16.51 -9.87 4.64
CA VAL A 13 17.90 -10.10 5.07
C VAL A 13 18.47 -11.37 4.43
N PHE A 14 17.65 -12.42 4.33
CA PHE A 14 18.04 -13.70 3.71
C PHE A 14 17.86 -13.73 2.20
N ALA A 15 16.99 -12.86 1.64
CA ALA A 15 16.71 -12.83 0.21
C ALA A 15 17.76 -12.02 -0.58
N CYS A 16 18.38 -11.01 0.04
CA CYS A 16 19.43 -10.21 -0.61
C CYS A 16 20.70 -11.02 -0.84
N LYS A 17 21.11 -11.12 -2.10
CA LYS A 17 22.37 -11.76 -2.52
C LYS A 17 23.57 -10.84 -2.29
N ASN A 18 23.36 -9.53 -2.44
CA ASN A 18 24.41 -8.53 -2.30
C ASN A 18 24.33 -7.84 -0.94
N ARG A 19 25.43 -7.80 -0.19
CA ARG A 19 25.52 -7.11 1.11
C ARG A 19 25.20 -5.62 1.05
N TYR A 20 25.38 -4.96 -0.08
CA TYR A 20 25.07 -3.55 -0.25
C TYR A 20 23.58 -3.33 -0.43
N THR A 21 22.89 -4.22 -1.11
CA THR A 21 21.43 -4.16 -1.29
C THR A 21 20.72 -4.12 0.05
N GLN A 22 21.11 -4.95 0.99
CA GLN A 22 20.54 -4.96 2.35
C GLN A 22 20.70 -3.61 3.08
N ARG A 23 21.90 -2.99 3.00
CA ARG A 23 22.16 -1.70 3.64
C ARG A 23 21.38 -0.57 2.96
N ILE A 24 21.29 -0.61 1.63
CA ILE A 24 20.52 0.36 0.85
C ILE A 24 19.03 0.20 1.19
N TYR A 25 18.53 -1.02 1.29
CA TYR A 25 17.17 -1.27 1.71
C TYR A 25 16.86 -0.64 3.07
N MET A 26 17.70 -0.87 4.09
CA MET A 26 17.54 -0.25 5.41
C MET A 26 17.49 1.29 5.35
N PHE A 27 18.29 1.88 4.46
CA PHE A 27 18.29 3.32 4.26
C PHE A 27 16.98 3.80 3.60
N ILE A 28 16.54 3.19 2.50
CA ILE A 28 15.34 3.63 1.78
C ILE A 28 14.06 3.36 2.58
N GLU A 29 14.00 2.27 3.36
CA GLU A 29 12.87 1.93 4.22
C GLU A 29 12.54 3.06 5.20
N SER A 30 13.56 3.69 5.80
CA SER A 30 13.37 4.82 6.72
C SER A 30 12.75 6.07 6.06
N TRP A 31 12.68 6.10 4.73
CA TRP A 31 12.14 7.20 3.94
C TRP A 31 10.92 6.83 3.09
N VAL A 32 10.43 5.60 3.22
CA VAL A 32 9.34 5.08 2.38
C VAL A 32 8.05 5.91 2.49
N ASP A 33 7.74 6.44 3.67
CA ASP A 33 6.56 7.27 3.88
C ASP A 33 6.66 8.64 3.19
N LYS A 34 7.88 9.13 3.01
CA LYS A 34 8.14 10.40 2.31
C LYS A 34 8.28 10.23 0.80
N GLY A 35 8.49 8.99 0.33
CA GLY A 35 8.64 8.66 -1.09
C GLY A 35 9.91 9.22 -1.75
N ARG A 36 10.69 10.03 -1.04
CA ARG A 36 11.89 10.68 -1.57
C ARG A 36 12.87 11.05 -0.47
N THR A 37 14.17 10.95 -0.78
CA THR A 37 15.24 11.49 0.06
C THR A 37 16.43 11.97 -0.77
N VAL A 38 17.23 12.85 -0.21
CA VAL A 38 18.47 13.37 -0.81
C VAL A 38 19.60 13.14 0.19
N ILE A 39 20.72 12.63 -0.30
CA ILE A 39 21.91 12.38 0.52
C ILE A 39 23.17 12.81 -0.25
N LYS A 40 24.14 13.40 0.43
CA LYS A 40 25.46 13.69 -0.15
C LYS A 40 26.14 12.37 -0.54
N THR A 41 26.73 12.32 -1.72
CA THR A 41 27.36 11.10 -2.25
C THR A 41 28.42 10.56 -1.31
N LEU A 42 29.22 11.44 -0.69
CA LEU A 42 30.23 11.04 0.30
C LEU A 42 29.62 10.41 1.54
N GLU A 43 28.52 10.96 2.05
CA GLU A 43 27.80 10.40 3.22
C GLU A 43 27.20 9.03 2.91
N PHE A 44 26.64 8.88 1.71
CA PHE A 44 26.10 7.61 1.25
C PHE A 44 27.21 6.54 1.14
N ARG A 45 28.38 6.90 0.59
CA ARG A 45 29.53 6.00 0.56
C ARG A 45 30.01 5.60 1.97
N LYS A 46 30.04 6.55 2.92
CA LYS A 46 30.37 6.29 4.33
C LYS A 46 29.39 5.30 4.96
N MET A 47 28.11 5.50 4.75
CA MET A 47 27.07 4.58 5.24
C MET A 47 27.29 3.14 4.74
N LEU A 48 27.73 2.99 3.49
CA LEU A 48 28.05 1.68 2.89
C LEU A 48 29.44 1.16 3.25
N ARG A 49 30.30 1.96 3.92
CA ARG A 49 31.73 1.72 4.19
C ARG A 49 32.54 1.54 2.90
N LEU A 50 32.31 2.45 1.95
CA LEU A 50 32.89 2.44 0.60
C LEU A 50 33.62 3.75 0.24
N GLU A 51 34.08 4.53 1.22
CA GLU A 51 34.73 5.82 1.01
C GLU A 51 35.96 5.71 0.09
N ASN A 52 36.73 4.64 0.26
CA ASN A 52 37.98 4.43 -0.47
C ASN A 52 37.83 3.43 -1.63
N ASN A 53 36.61 2.91 -1.87
CA ASN A 53 36.34 1.93 -2.90
C ASN A 53 35.67 2.58 -4.09
N TYR A 54 35.86 1.98 -5.28
CA TYR A 54 35.23 2.46 -6.52
C TYR A 54 35.55 3.94 -6.82
N LYS A 55 36.84 4.27 -7.03
CA LYS A 55 37.32 5.63 -7.30
C LYS A 55 36.52 6.36 -8.38
N LYS A 56 36.13 5.64 -9.45
CA LYS A 56 35.22 6.18 -10.48
C LYS A 56 33.77 5.98 -10.03
N PHE A 57 32.99 7.04 -10.07
CA PHE A 57 31.58 6.99 -9.71
C PHE A 57 30.78 6.04 -10.61
N SER A 58 31.15 5.92 -11.89
CA SER A 58 30.56 4.96 -12.82
C SER A 58 30.71 3.51 -12.35
N ASP A 59 31.85 3.16 -11.74
CA ASP A 59 32.07 1.82 -11.17
C ASP A 59 31.24 1.60 -9.91
N PHE A 60 31.06 2.65 -9.10
CA PHE A 60 30.16 2.62 -7.95
C PHE A 60 28.70 2.39 -8.36
N CYS A 61 28.21 3.11 -9.38
CA CYS A 61 26.88 2.84 -9.92
C CYS A 61 26.76 1.39 -10.40
N ARG A 62 27.62 0.96 -11.32
CA ARG A 62 27.55 -0.36 -11.96
C ARG A 62 27.67 -1.53 -10.98
N ARG A 63 28.43 -1.38 -9.88
CA ARG A 63 28.71 -2.48 -8.94
C ARG A 63 27.92 -2.43 -7.65
N VAL A 64 27.31 -1.29 -7.34
CA VAL A 64 26.61 -1.08 -6.06
C VAL A 64 25.17 -0.62 -6.27
N LEU A 65 24.98 0.55 -6.90
CA LEU A 65 23.64 1.16 -7.01
C LEU A 65 22.73 0.40 -7.98
N ASP A 66 23.21 0.17 -9.22
CA ASP A 66 22.38 -0.47 -10.24
C ASP A 66 22.01 -1.92 -9.90
N PRO A 67 22.95 -2.76 -9.38
CA PRO A 67 22.58 -4.08 -8.91
C PRO A 67 21.62 -4.06 -7.72
N ALA A 68 21.79 -3.13 -6.79
CA ALA A 68 20.88 -3.01 -5.66
C ALA A 68 19.48 -2.55 -6.08
N LYS A 69 19.39 -1.60 -7.01
CA LYS A 69 18.12 -1.14 -7.60
C LYS A 69 17.39 -2.33 -8.26
N GLN A 70 18.09 -3.07 -9.13
CA GLN A 70 17.50 -4.21 -9.81
C GLN A 70 17.08 -5.31 -8.83
N GLU A 71 17.95 -5.67 -7.89
CA GLU A 71 17.67 -6.71 -6.90
C GLU A 71 16.46 -6.38 -6.03
N LEU A 72 16.35 -5.13 -5.55
CA LEU A 72 15.20 -4.72 -4.74
C LEU A 72 13.91 -4.68 -5.57
N GLN A 73 13.97 -4.27 -6.83
CA GLN A 73 12.82 -4.35 -7.73
C GLN A 73 12.33 -5.80 -7.90
N GLU A 74 13.26 -6.73 -8.18
CA GLU A 74 12.94 -8.16 -8.32
C GLU A 74 12.38 -8.77 -7.02
N LEU A 75 12.91 -8.35 -5.86
CA LEU A 75 12.43 -8.80 -4.56
C LEU A 75 11.05 -8.23 -4.24
N ALA A 76 10.78 -6.98 -4.63
CA ALA A 76 9.47 -6.34 -4.51
C ALA A 76 8.43 -7.06 -5.36
N ASP A 77 8.74 -7.36 -6.61
CA ASP A 77 7.86 -8.09 -7.53
C ASP A 77 7.54 -9.51 -7.02
N LYS A 78 8.47 -10.12 -6.28
CA LYS A 78 8.28 -11.42 -5.63
C LYS A 78 7.60 -11.35 -4.27
N GLY A 79 7.38 -10.14 -3.74
CA GLY A 79 6.77 -9.92 -2.43
C GLY A 79 7.68 -10.21 -1.23
N PHE A 80 9.01 -10.13 -1.43
CA PHE A 80 10.01 -10.30 -0.37
C PHE A 80 10.43 -8.98 0.28
N CYS A 81 10.16 -7.84 -0.35
CA CYS A 81 10.34 -6.52 0.25
C CYS A 81 9.17 -5.60 -0.10
N ASP A 82 8.99 -4.58 0.71
CA ASP A 82 7.86 -3.64 0.67
C ASP A 82 8.20 -2.32 -0.02
N CYS A 83 9.48 -2.10 -0.35
CA CYS A 83 9.90 -0.92 -1.09
C CYS A 83 11.10 -1.20 -2.00
N TYR A 84 11.19 -0.38 -3.04
CA TYR A 84 12.30 -0.33 -3.98
C TYR A 84 12.56 1.12 -4.39
N PHE A 85 13.60 1.40 -5.16
CA PHE A 85 13.99 2.76 -5.46
C PHE A 85 14.45 2.96 -6.88
N ASP A 86 14.41 4.20 -7.32
CA ASP A 86 15.22 4.76 -8.39
C ASP A 86 16.12 5.87 -7.86
N TYR A 87 17.13 6.29 -8.60
CA TYR A 87 18.01 7.36 -8.17
C TYR A 87 18.42 8.28 -9.31
N GLU A 88 18.61 9.56 -8.97
CA GLU A 88 19.10 10.60 -9.85
C GLU A 88 20.40 11.20 -9.29
N LYS A 89 21.24 11.68 -10.17
CA LYS A 89 22.53 12.33 -9.86
C LYS A 89 22.33 13.83 -9.88
N LYS A 90 22.68 14.53 -8.80
CA LYS A 90 22.62 15.98 -8.73
C LYS A 90 24.02 16.57 -8.60
N TYR A 91 24.31 17.55 -9.43
CA TYR A 91 25.58 18.25 -9.51
C TYR A 91 25.36 19.74 -9.21
N ASP A 92 26.04 20.29 -8.20
CA ASP A 92 25.82 21.68 -7.76
C ASP A 92 26.37 22.74 -8.75
N HIS A 93 27.36 22.39 -9.56
CA HIS A 93 28.03 23.34 -10.44
C HIS A 93 27.92 23.04 -11.95
N GLY A 94 26.91 22.30 -12.37
CA GLY A 94 26.70 22.03 -13.80
C GLY A 94 27.77 21.18 -14.48
N GLN A 95 28.75 20.68 -13.75
CA GLN A 95 29.79 19.81 -14.28
C GLN A 95 29.18 18.40 -14.54
N ARG A 96 28.85 18.16 -15.80
CA ARG A 96 28.48 16.83 -16.28
C ARG A 96 29.75 15.99 -16.45
N GLY A 97 30.10 15.23 -15.44
CA GLY A 97 31.25 14.30 -15.45
C GLY A 97 31.95 14.29 -14.09
N GLY A 98 32.21 13.10 -13.56
CA GLY A 98 32.76 12.92 -12.23
C GLY A 98 31.76 12.36 -11.22
N GLU A 99 32.04 12.54 -9.95
CA GLU A 99 31.17 12.14 -8.85
C GLU A 99 30.12 13.24 -8.60
N PRO A 100 28.82 12.92 -8.54
CA PRO A 100 27.79 13.89 -8.20
C PRO A 100 27.91 14.32 -6.74
N ASP A 101 27.49 15.54 -6.43
CA ASP A 101 27.49 16.05 -5.04
C ASP A 101 26.44 15.34 -4.20
N GLU A 102 25.27 15.11 -4.79
CA GLU A 102 24.14 14.48 -4.12
C GLU A 102 23.51 13.37 -4.97
N LEU A 103 22.93 12.41 -4.28
CA LEU A 103 22.06 11.39 -4.83
C LEU A 103 20.63 11.64 -4.35
N VAL A 104 19.70 11.69 -5.28
CA VAL A 104 18.27 11.83 -5.02
C VAL A 104 17.65 10.45 -5.20
N PHE A 105 17.10 9.89 -4.15
CA PHE A 105 16.39 8.63 -4.19
C PHE A 105 14.88 8.88 -4.33
N GLN A 106 14.27 8.29 -5.33
CA GLN A 106 12.82 8.13 -5.46
C GLN A 106 12.46 6.75 -4.92
N ILE A 107 11.60 6.70 -3.92
CA ILE A 107 11.29 5.48 -3.19
C ILE A 107 9.83 5.09 -3.47
N TYR A 108 9.63 3.86 -3.88
CA TYR A 108 8.33 3.32 -4.25
C TYR A 108 7.93 2.22 -3.28
N ARG A 109 6.68 2.21 -2.85
CA ARG A 109 6.12 1.06 -2.14
C ARG A 109 5.89 -0.08 -3.12
N ALA A 110 6.35 -1.26 -2.76
CA ALA A 110 5.98 -2.47 -3.48
C ALA A 110 4.49 -2.75 -3.24
N LYS A 111 3.77 -3.12 -4.27
CA LYS A 111 2.45 -3.73 -4.09
C LYS A 111 2.64 -5.08 -3.42
N ASN A 112 2.36 -5.16 -2.15
CA ASN A 112 2.46 -6.40 -1.40
C ASN A 112 1.50 -7.41 -2.04
N LYS A 113 1.94 -8.66 -2.29
CA LYS A 113 1.04 -9.71 -2.81
C LYS A 113 -0.21 -9.86 -1.96
N MET A 114 -0.06 -9.63 -0.65
CA MET A 114 -1.16 -9.68 0.30
C MET A 114 -2.14 -8.53 0.09
N ASP A 115 -1.65 -7.31 -0.19
CA ASP A 115 -2.50 -6.16 -0.50
C ASP A 115 -3.21 -6.33 -1.84
N ALA A 116 -2.51 -6.85 -2.86
CA ALA A 116 -3.11 -7.15 -4.16
C ALA A 116 -4.16 -8.27 -4.08
N GLN A 117 -3.93 -9.31 -3.26
CA GLN A 117 -4.92 -10.36 -3.01
C GLN A 117 -6.12 -9.83 -2.22
N LEU A 118 -5.87 -8.97 -1.23
CA LEU A 118 -6.93 -8.31 -0.46
C LEU A 118 -7.75 -7.37 -1.36
N GLU A 119 -7.11 -6.61 -2.23
CA GLU A 119 -7.79 -5.76 -3.22
C GLU A 119 -8.67 -6.59 -4.17
N GLN A 120 -8.15 -7.70 -4.71
CA GLN A 120 -8.93 -8.61 -5.56
C GLN A 120 -10.11 -9.26 -4.82
N MET A 121 -9.90 -9.66 -3.57
CA MET A 121 -10.96 -10.21 -2.74
C MET A 121 -12.04 -9.18 -2.44
N ASN A 122 -11.65 -7.97 -2.11
CA ASN A 122 -12.56 -6.85 -1.89
C ASN A 122 -13.36 -6.49 -3.16
N GLU A 123 -12.73 -6.52 -4.33
CA GLU A 123 -13.40 -6.28 -5.60
C GLU A 123 -14.41 -7.39 -5.93
N MET A 124 -14.06 -8.66 -5.70
CA MET A 124 -14.97 -9.78 -5.87
C MET A 124 -16.18 -9.68 -4.93
N GLN A 125 -15.95 -9.33 -3.66
CA GLN A 125 -16.99 -9.11 -2.67
C GLN A 125 -17.94 -7.97 -3.08
N ARG A 126 -17.40 -6.84 -3.56
CA ARG A 126 -18.19 -5.73 -4.07
C ARG A 126 -19.06 -6.12 -5.26
N ARG A 127 -18.51 -6.86 -6.22
CA ARG A 127 -19.27 -7.36 -7.38
C ARG A 127 -20.38 -8.31 -6.95
N GLN A 128 -20.11 -9.21 -6.02
CA GLN A 128 -21.11 -10.13 -5.48
C GLN A 128 -22.23 -9.39 -4.75
N PHE A 129 -21.88 -8.41 -3.92
CA PHE A 129 -22.85 -7.57 -3.22
C PHE A 129 -23.73 -6.79 -4.19
N GLN A 130 -23.13 -6.16 -5.21
CA GLN A 130 -23.85 -5.46 -6.26
C GLN A 130 -24.82 -6.37 -7.00
N GLN A 131 -24.40 -7.57 -7.37
CA GLN A 131 -25.28 -8.54 -8.04
C GLN A 131 -26.46 -8.96 -7.16
N MET A 132 -26.25 -9.16 -5.86
CA MET A 132 -27.33 -9.46 -4.93
C MET A 132 -28.36 -8.33 -4.83
N LEU A 133 -27.92 -7.08 -4.77
CA LEU A 133 -28.81 -5.91 -4.73
C LEU A 133 -29.69 -5.85 -5.99
N ILE A 134 -29.14 -6.10 -7.17
CA ILE A 134 -29.88 -6.09 -8.43
C ILE A 134 -30.85 -7.27 -8.49
N GLN A 135 -30.38 -8.48 -8.18
CA GLN A 135 -31.13 -9.70 -8.39
C GLN A 135 -32.31 -9.89 -7.41
N TYR A 136 -32.13 -9.45 -6.15
CA TYR A 136 -33.10 -9.77 -5.07
C TYR A 136 -33.80 -8.54 -4.48
N PHE A 137 -33.29 -7.33 -4.75
CA PHE A 137 -33.76 -6.11 -4.10
C PHE A 137 -34.18 -5.02 -5.07
N ASP A 138 -34.31 -5.34 -6.35
CA ASP A 138 -34.80 -4.45 -7.42
C ASP A 138 -33.96 -3.15 -7.59
N PHE A 139 -32.66 -3.19 -7.24
CA PHE A 139 -31.77 -2.06 -7.47
C PHE A 139 -31.46 -1.88 -8.95
N THR A 140 -31.35 -0.62 -9.39
CA THR A 140 -30.74 -0.30 -10.68
C THR A 140 -29.22 -0.48 -10.61
N GLN A 141 -28.57 -0.73 -11.74
CA GLN A 141 -27.11 -0.89 -11.77
C GLN A 141 -26.33 0.28 -11.13
N PRO A 142 -26.64 1.56 -11.40
CA PRO A 142 -25.96 2.69 -10.78
C PRO A 142 -26.11 2.72 -9.25
N ASN A 143 -27.33 2.50 -8.76
CA ASN A 143 -27.60 2.54 -7.32
C ASN A 143 -26.96 1.36 -6.56
N ALA A 144 -26.92 0.19 -7.20
CA ALA A 144 -26.26 -0.99 -6.64
C ALA A 144 -24.74 -0.80 -6.57
N LYS A 145 -24.14 -0.14 -7.57
CA LYS A 145 -22.71 0.19 -7.60
C LYS A 145 -22.37 1.19 -6.51
N ASP A 146 -23.11 2.29 -6.41
CA ASP A 146 -22.93 3.31 -5.38
C ASP A 146 -23.01 2.71 -3.97
N MET A 147 -24.01 1.89 -3.70
CA MET A 147 -24.16 1.22 -2.42
C MET A 147 -23.00 0.25 -2.13
N ALA A 148 -22.54 -0.51 -3.13
CA ALA A 148 -21.43 -1.46 -2.98
C ALA A 148 -20.09 -0.75 -2.75
N GLU A 149 -19.89 0.46 -3.28
CA GLU A 149 -18.70 1.27 -3.02
C GLU A 149 -18.66 1.82 -1.59
N ARG A 150 -19.82 2.03 -0.97
CA ARG A 150 -19.95 2.50 0.42
C ARG A 150 -19.72 1.39 1.46
N ILE A 151 -19.80 0.12 1.08
CA ILE A 151 -19.55 -1.02 1.97
C ILE A 151 -18.06 -1.33 2.02
N THR A 152 -17.43 -1.04 3.15
CA THR A 152 -16.02 -1.40 3.41
C THR A 152 -15.87 -2.90 3.66
N ALA A 153 -14.63 -3.40 3.58
CA ALA A 153 -14.33 -4.81 3.87
C ALA A 153 -14.78 -5.22 5.29
N GLU A 154 -14.71 -4.30 6.25
CA GLU A 154 -15.13 -4.52 7.64
C GLU A 154 -16.65 -4.61 7.77
N LEU A 155 -17.38 -3.81 7.00
CA LEU A 155 -18.86 -3.79 7.01
C LEU A 155 -19.47 -4.91 6.16
N TYR A 156 -18.70 -5.52 5.26
CA TYR A 156 -19.21 -6.50 4.32
C TYR A 156 -19.95 -7.68 4.98
N PRO A 157 -19.41 -8.33 6.04
CA PRO A 157 -20.12 -9.43 6.70
C PRO A 157 -21.47 -9.00 7.30
N LEU A 158 -21.50 -7.83 7.92
CA LEU A 158 -22.70 -7.26 8.52
C LEU A 158 -23.76 -6.88 7.46
N ALA A 159 -23.30 -6.25 6.37
CA ALA A 159 -24.15 -5.92 5.24
C ALA A 159 -24.77 -7.16 4.59
N MET A 160 -24.00 -8.23 4.43
CA MET A 160 -24.49 -9.51 3.90
C MET A 160 -25.53 -10.14 4.83
N GLN A 161 -25.29 -10.13 6.13
CA GLN A 161 -26.26 -10.62 7.12
C GLN A 161 -27.57 -9.81 7.02
N LYS A 162 -27.48 -8.49 6.96
CA LYS A 162 -28.64 -7.60 6.80
C LYS A 162 -29.44 -7.90 5.54
N LEU A 163 -28.76 -8.16 4.41
CA LEU A 163 -29.43 -8.52 3.16
C LEU A 163 -30.16 -9.89 3.28
N MET A 164 -29.58 -10.86 3.96
CA MET A 164 -30.22 -12.15 4.20
C MET A 164 -31.50 -12.00 5.03
N ASP A 165 -31.45 -11.20 6.11
CA ASP A 165 -32.60 -10.92 6.97
C ASP A 165 -33.71 -10.18 6.19
N LEU A 166 -33.34 -9.19 5.38
CA LEU A 166 -34.28 -8.46 4.54
C LEU A 166 -34.93 -9.38 3.47
N ARG A 167 -34.16 -10.27 2.87
CA ARG A 167 -34.66 -11.23 1.90
C ARG A 167 -35.68 -12.17 2.52
N GLN A 168 -35.40 -12.68 3.73
CA GLN A 168 -36.35 -13.53 4.46
C GLN A 168 -37.63 -12.75 4.78
N ARG A 169 -37.50 -11.51 5.25
CA ARG A 169 -38.65 -10.63 5.53
C ARG A 169 -39.50 -10.36 4.30
N PHE A 170 -38.89 -10.12 3.13
CA PHE A 170 -39.64 -9.86 1.88
C PHE A 170 -40.36 -11.10 1.33
N ASN A 171 -39.97 -12.29 1.75
CA ASN A 171 -40.72 -13.53 1.43
C ASN A 171 -41.99 -13.65 2.27
N THR A 172 -42.04 -13.05 3.46
CA THR A 172 -43.17 -13.15 4.39
C THR A 172 -44.05 -11.92 4.43
N THR A 173 -43.52 -10.76 4.02
CA THR A 173 -44.19 -9.46 4.13
C THR A 173 -44.10 -8.73 2.80
N TYR A 174 -45.26 -8.24 2.32
CA TYR A 174 -45.30 -7.43 1.10
C TYR A 174 -44.65 -6.07 1.34
N VAL A 175 -43.65 -5.74 0.53
CA VAL A 175 -42.97 -4.43 0.51
C VAL A 175 -43.11 -3.83 -0.87
N LYS A 176 -43.75 -2.65 -0.97
CA LYS A 176 -44.05 -1.97 -2.23
C LYS A 176 -42.78 -1.57 -3.02
N ASP A 177 -41.77 -1.13 -2.33
CA ASP A 177 -40.49 -0.68 -2.90
C ASP A 177 -39.35 -1.33 -2.12
N LYS A 178 -38.86 -2.47 -2.61
CA LYS A 178 -37.78 -3.22 -1.98
C LYS A 178 -36.46 -2.47 -2.04
N ALA A 179 -36.18 -1.76 -3.14
CA ALA A 179 -34.94 -1.02 -3.32
C ALA A 179 -34.82 0.13 -2.32
N ALA A 180 -35.85 0.96 -2.20
CA ALA A 180 -35.86 2.07 -1.25
C ALA A 180 -35.78 1.60 0.20
N TYR A 181 -36.49 0.52 0.53
CA TYR A 181 -36.44 -0.05 1.89
C TYR A 181 -35.05 -0.58 2.24
N THR A 182 -34.45 -1.34 1.33
CA THR A 182 -33.12 -1.92 1.50
C THR A 182 -32.06 -0.83 1.56
N PHE A 183 -32.14 0.17 0.69
CA PHE A 183 -31.23 1.33 0.70
C PHE A 183 -31.23 2.01 2.07
N LYS A 184 -32.42 2.34 2.58
CA LYS A 184 -32.58 3.00 3.87
C LYS A 184 -32.01 2.18 5.04
N SER A 185 -32.21 0.85 4.97
CA SER A 185 -31.74 -0.08 6.00
C SER A 185 -30.22 -0.23 6.00
N LEU A 186 -29.58 -0.25 4.84
CA LEU A 186 -28.13 -0.28 4.70
C LEU A 186 -27.49 1.06 5.03
N ASP A 187 -28.08 2.16 4.60
CA ASP A 187 -27.60 3.52 4.92
C ASP A 187 -27.62 3.79 6.44
N GLN A 188 -28.66 3.34 7.12
CA GLN A 188 -28.71 3.42 8.59
C GLN A 188 -27.62 2.59 9.24
N MET A 189 -27.39 1.35 8.78
CA MET A 189 -26.34 0.47 9.28
C MET A 189 -24.95 1.10 9.10
N ILE A 190 -24.67 1.69 7.94
CA ILE A 190 -23.41 2.40 7.67
C ILE A 190 -23.23 3.54 8.66
N LYS A 191 -24.23 4.39 8.82
CA LYS A 191 -24.19 5.55 9.76
C LYS A 191 -23.96 5.13 11.22
N GLU A 192 -24.56 4.04 11.66
CA GLU A 192 -24.38 3.51 13.02
C GLU A 192 -22.94 3.05 13.27
N HIS A 193 -22.20 2.67 12.22
CA HIS A 193 -20.80 2.21 12.31
C HIS A 193 -19.77 3.32 11.98
N GLU A 194 -20.20 4.41 11.34
CA GLU A 194 -19.35 5.59 11.06
C GLU A 194 -19.28 6.55 12.26
N VAL A 195 -20.16 6.41 13.27
CA VAL A 195 -20.07 7.22 14.50
C VAL A 195 -18.93 6.66 15.34
N PRO A 196 -17.82 7.39 15.53
CA PRO A 196 -16.77 6.95 16.44
C PRO A 196 -17.38 6.85 17.84
N ASN A 197 -17.04 5.78 18.57
CA ASN A 197 -17.33 5.59 19.99
C ASN A 197 -16.72 6.73 20.82
N THR A 198 -17.36 7.90 20.78
CA THR A 198 -17.05 9.04 21.65
C THR A 198 -18.12 9.09 22.73
N THR A 199 -18.07 8.17 23.64
CA THR A 199 -18.62 8.31 25.00
C THR A 199 -18.04 7.18 25.84
N VAL A 200 -17.16 7.54 26.69
CA VAL A 200 -17.12 7.32 28.15
C VAL A 200 -15.69 7.57 28.61
N GLU A 201 -15.48 8.75 29.18
CA GLU A 201 -14.75 8.94 30.41
C GLU A 201 -14.93 10.39 30.85
N GLU A 202 -16.04 10.60 31.56
CA GLU A 202 -16.14 11.62 32.63
C GLU A 202 -16.82 10.92 33.79
N VAL A 203 -16.05 10.53 34.79
CA VAL A 203 -16.27 10.73 36.23
C VAL A 203 -14.97 10.49 36.96
#